data_7961a741691d77c84a2ffc10242b962e
#
_entry.id   7961a741691d77c84a2ffc10242b962e
#
_cell.length_a   1.000
_cell.length_b   1.000
_cell.length_c   1.000
_cell.angle_alpha   90.00
_cell.angle_beta   90.00
_cell.angle_gamma   90.00
#
_symmetry.space_group_name_H-M   'P 1'
#
loop_
_entity.id
_entity.type
_entity.pdbx_description
1 polymer ?
#
loop_
_entity_poly.entity_id
_entity_poly.type
_entity_poly.pdbx_seq_one_letter_code
_entity_poly.pdbx_strand_id
1 'polypeptide(L)'
;MPNTKIDFLYLSEPDMIAAGVKNMPLCVDTMEKVIQLLNAGDYMMSGNNHNSHGAMVTFPDEPAFPNMPKNGCDRRFMAMPAYLGGEFDMAGMKWYGSNVENKKKGLPRSILMMMLNDKETGAPVA
;
A
#
# COMPACT_ATOMS: atom_id res chain seq x y z
N MET A 1 30.02 -15.73 -10.57
CA MET A 1 29.55 -14.68 -9.67
C MET A 1 28.13 -15.00 -9.25
N PRO A 2 27.74 -14.74 -8.02
CA PRO A 2 26.36 -14.91 -7.64
C PRO A 2 25.48 -14.01 -8.50
N ASN A 3 24.32 -14.51 -8.92
CA ASN A 3 23.34 -13.69 -9.62
C ASN A 3 22.73 -12.70 -8.61
N THR A 4 23.04 -11.42 -8.76
CA THR A 4 22.54 -10.35 -7.90
C THR A 4 21.32 -9.64 -8.49
N LYS A 5 20.79 -10.15 -9.60
CA LYS A 5 19.60 -9.60 -10.24
C LYS A 5 18.38 -9.89 -9.36
N ILE A 6 17.64 -8.85 -9.05
CA ILE A 6 16.35 -8.94 -8.37
C ILE A 6 15.26 -8.76 -9.42
N ASP A 7 14.45 -9.77 -9.60
CA ASP A 7 13.26 -9.73 -10.46
C ASP A 7 12.02 -9.67 -9.58
N PHE A 8 11.01 -8.91 -10.01
CA PHE A 8 9.70 -8.87 -9.36
C PHE A 8 8.58 -8.85 -10.41
N LEU A 9 7.39 -9.27 -10.00
CA LEU A 9 6.21 -9.27 -10.86
C LEU A 9 5.54 -7.88 -10.82
N TYR A 10 5.18 -7.39 -12.00
CA TYR A 10 4.20 -6.31 -12.10
C TYR A 10 2.84 -6.92 -12.48
N LEU A 11 1.86 -6.73 -11.60
CA LEU A 11 0.49 -7.20 -11.80
C LEU A 11 -0.39 -5.98 -12.12
N SER A 12 -0.91 -5.96 -13.33
CA SER A 12 -1.87 -4.95 -13.77
C SER A 12 -3.27 -5.19 -13.17
N GLU A 13 -4.19 -4.26 -13.35
CA GLU A 13 -5.58 -4.45 -12.92
C GLU A 13 -6.22 -5.72 -13.52
N PRO A 14 -6.10 -6.04 -14.83
CA PRO A 14 -6.56 -7.31 -15.35
C PRO A 14 -5.94 -8.53 -14.68
N ASP A 15 -4.65 -8.51 -14.37
CA ASP A 15 -3.98 -9.61 -13.65
C ASP A 15 -4.55 -9.78 -12.26
N MET A 16 -4.79 -8.71 -11.53
CA MET A 16 -5.39 -8.72 -10.19
C MET A 16 -6.83 -9.25 -10.23
N ILE A 17 -7.60 -8.91 -11.26
CA ILE A 17 -8.95 -9.44 -11.46
C ILE A 17 -8.89 -10.95 -11.72
N ALA A 18 -7.97 -11.39 -12.57
CA ALA A 18 -7.76 -12.82 -12.85
C ALA A 18 -7.29 -13.59 -11.60
N ALA A 19 -6.49 -12.96 -10.73
CA ALA A 19 -6.06 -13.52 -9.46
C ALA A 19 -7.17 -13.63 -8.41
N GLY A 20 -8.35 -13.08 -8.66
CA GLY A 20 -9.52 -13.27 -7.79
C GLY A 20 -9.86 -12.08 -6.89
N VAL A 21 -9.33 -10.88 -7.15
CA VAL A 21 -9.62 -9.68 -6.33
C VAL A 21 -11.11 -9.33 -6.28
N LYS A 22 -11.90 -9.78 -7.26
CA LYS A 22 -13.37 -9.63 -7.30
C LYS A 22 -14.15 -10.85 -6.82
N ASN A 23 -13.47 -11.92 -6.40
CA ASN A 23 -14.11 -13.09 -5.82
C ASN A 23 -14.51 -12.77 -4.37
N MET A 24 -15.76 -12.35 -4.19
CA MET A 24 -16.24 -11.88 -2.89
C MET A 24 -16.18 -12.95 -1.78
N PRO A 25 -16.57 -14.21 -1.99
CA PRO A 25 -16.37 -15.26 -0.99
C PRO A 25 -14.92 -15.38 -0.55
N LEU A 26 -13.98 -15.45 -1.49
CA LEU A 26 -12.54 -15.50 -1.19
C LEU A 26 -12.08 -14.27 -0.40
N CYS A 27 -12.57 -13.08 -0.75
CA CYS A 27 -12.22 -11.86 -0.03
C CYS A 27 -12.73 -11.89 1.42
N VAL A 28 -13.94 -12.38 1.66
CA VAL A 28 -14.52 -12.51 3.01
C VAL A 28 -13.69 -13.48 3.84
N ASP A 29 -13.41 -14.67 3.31
CA ASP A 29 -12.60 -15.69 4.01
C ASP A 29 -11.19 -15.18 4.32
N THR A 30 -10.57 -14.47 3.37
CA THR A 30 -9.25 -13.86 3.55
C THR A 30 -9.27 -12.79 4.64
N MET A 31 -10.28 -11.92 4.64
CA MET A 31 -10.39 -10.87 5.65
C MET A 31 -10.68 -11.41 7.04
N GLU A 32 -11.44 -12.51 7.17
CA GLU A 32 -11.63 -13.19 8.44
C GLU A 32 -10.29 -13.66 9.02
N LYS A 33 -9.44 -14.29 8.21
CA LYS A 33 -8.09 -14.69 8.61
C LYS A 33 -7.23 -13.50 9.04
N VAL A 34 -7.26 -12.41 8.27
CA VAL A 34 -6.54 -11.17 8.63
C VAL A 34 -6.98 -10.63 9.99
N ILE A 35 -8.29 -10.59 10.25
CA ILE A 35 -8.83 -10.12 11.54
C ILE A 35 -8.38 -11.05 12.69
N GLN A 36 -8.34 -12.35 12.47
CA GLN A 36 -7.84 -13.31 13.45
C GLN A 36 -6.36 -13.07 13.77
N LEU A 37 -5.52 -12.80 12.75
CA LEU A 37 -4.12 -12.46 12.94
C LEU A 37 -3.94 -11.13 13.68
N LEU A 38 -4.73 -10.12 13.36
CA LEU A 38 -4.74 -8.85 14.10
C LEU A 38 -5.09 -9.07 15.57
N ASN A 39 -6.10 -9.89 15.86
CA ASN A 39 -6.47 -10.21 17.23
C ASN A 39 -5.37 -11.01 17.97
N ALA A 40 -4.66 -11.87 17.27
CA ALA A 40 -3.53 -12.64 17.83
C ALA A 40 -2.26 -11.79 18.01
N GLY A 41 -2.18 -10.62 17.37
CA GLY A 41 -0.99 -9.77 17.37
C GLY A 41 0.10 -10.20 16.39
N ASP A 42 -0.20 -11.09 15.44
CA ASP A 42 0.75 -11.59 14.44
C ASP A 42 0.81 -10.65 13.23
N TYR A 43 1.17 -9.42 13.49
CA TYR A 43 1.38 -8.36 12.50
C TYR A 43 2.28 -7.27 13.06
N MET A 44 2.84 -6.47 12.17
CA MET A 44 3.53 -5.23 12.51
C MET A 44 3.10 -4.13 11.55
N MET A 45 2.87 -2.95 12.07
CA MET A 45 2.63 -1.74 11.29
C MET A 45 3.70 -0.70 11.61
N SER A 46 3.62 0.45 10.96
CA SER A 46 4.57 1.54 11.16
C SER A 46 4.48 2.20 12.53
N GLY A 47 5.44 3.05 12.83
CA GLY A 47 5.51 3.83 14.06
C GLY A 47 6.10 3.09 15.24
N ASN A 48 6.42 3.83 16.31
CA ASN A 48 7.05 3.28 17.52
C ASN A 48 6.16 2.29 18.28
N ASN A 49 4.86 2.40 18.10
CA ASN A 49 3.87 1.48 18.68
C ASN A 49 3.58 0.25 17.80
N HIS A 50 4.24 0.14 16.65
CA HIS A 50 4.03 -0.91 15.65
C HIS A 50 2.58 -1.07 15.16
N ASN A 51 1.77 -0.04 15.34
CA ASN A 51 0.34 -0.04 15.03
C ASN A 51 -0.13 1.28 14.41
N SER A 52 0.77 2.10 13.89
CA SER A 52 0.42 3.33 13.20
C SER A 52 -0.08 3.06 11.79
N HIS A 53 -1.16 3.75 11.42
CA HIS A 53 -1.82 3.56 10.12
C HIS A 53 -0.89 3.82 8.93
N GLY A 54 0.03 4.78 9.05
CA GLY A 54 0.99 5.09 8.00
C GLY A 54 1.59 6.48 8.17
N ALA A 55 2.35 6.91 7.17
CA ALA A 55 2.97 8.22 7.10
C ALA A 55 2.45 9.00 5.89
N MET A 56 2.17 10.29 6.09
CA MET A 56 1.64 11.18 5.05
C MET A 56 2.63 12.26 4.68
N VAL A 57 2.67 12.59 3.38
CA VAL A 57 3.18 13.84 2.85
C VAL A 57 2.00 14.72 2.52
N THR A 58 1.92 15.87 3.16
CA THR A 58 0.92 16.93 2.90
C THR A 58 1.63 18.19 2.43
N PHE A 59 0.88 19.14 1.93
CA PHE A 59 1.43 20.37 1.38
C PHE A 59 0.96 21.58 2.18
N PRO A 60 1.76 22.66 2.26
CA PRO A 60 1.38 23.86 2.97
C PRO A 60 0.32 24.66 2.19
N ASP A 61 -0.43 25.50 2.90
CA ASP A 61 -1.38 26.44 2.28
C ASP A 61 -0.67 27.49 1.43
N GLU A 62 0.53 27.89 1.85
CA GLU A 62 1.38 28.85 1.15
C GLU A 62 2.74 28.20 0.88
N PRO A 63 2.92 27.60 -0.31
CA PRO A 63 4.20 26.99 -0.67
C PRO A 63 5.31 28.01 -0.80
N ALA A 64 6.47 27.72 -0.19
CA ALA A 64 7.66 28.57 -0.27
C ALA A 64 8.40 28.46 -1.63
N PHE A 65 8.06 27.48 -2.44
CA PHE A 65 8.73 27.21 -3.72
C PHE A 65 7.71 27.10 -4.85
N PRO A 66 8.02 27.61 -6.05
CA PRO A 66 7.04 27.73 -7.14
C PRO A 66 6.51 26.39 -7.68
N ASN A 67 7.28 25.31 -7.55
CA ASN A 67 6.87 23.99 -8.01
C ASN A 67 6.28 23.11 -6.89
N MET A 68 6.29 23.59 -5.65
CA MET A 68 5.69 22.87 -4.54
C MET A 68 4.17 22.95 -4.65
N PRO A 69 3.46 21.82 -4.60
CA PRO A 69 2.00 21.86 -4.61
C PRO A 69 1.44 22.64 -3.41
N LYS A 70 0.37 23.34 -3.64
CA LYS A 70 -0.43 23.95 -2.58
C LYS A 70 -1.33 22.89 -1.93
N ASN A 71 -1.61 23.04 -0.64
CA ASN A 71 -2.63 22.27 0.06
C ASN A 71 -3.96 22.28 -0.69
N GLY A 72 -4.73 21.24 -0.55
CA GLY A 72 -6.03 21.09 -1.17
C GLY A 72 -6.81 19.95 -0.55
N CYS A 73 -8.09 19.87 -0.86
CA CYS A 73 -8.95 18.84 -0.31
C CYS A 73 -8.44 17.45 -0.69
N ASP A 74 -8.08 16.68 0.33
CA ASP A 74 -7.53 15.32 0.22
C ASP A 74 -6.29 15.23 -0.68
N ARG A 75 -5.52 16.31 -0.79
CA ARG A 75 -4.24 16.33 -1.54
C ARG A 75 -3.12 15.84 -0.63
N ARG A 76 -2.71 14.61 -0.82
CA ARG A 76 -1.65 13.97 -0.04
C ARG A 76 -1.04 12.78 -0.75
N PHE A 77 0.12 12.37 -0.27
CA PHE A 77 0.66 11.04 -0.50
C PHE A 77 0.73 10.27 0.82
N MET A 78 0.55 8.96 0.76
CA MET A 78 0.56 8.14 1.96
C MET A 78 1.22 6.79 1.72
N ALA A 79 2.15 6.44 2.62
CA ALA A 79 2.76 5.13 2.73
C ALA A 79 2.15 4.38 3.91
N MET A 80 1.72 3.15 3.69
CA MET A 80 1.12 2.28 4.70
C MET A 80 1.86 0.95 4.73
N PRO A 81 3.08 0.91 5.31
CA PRO A 81 3.86 -0.31 5.43
C PRO A 81 3.29 -1.22 6.51
N ALA A 82 3.35 -2.52 6.28
CA ALA A 82 2.96 -3.53 7.24
C ALA A 82 3.66 -4.87 6.97
N TYR A 83 3.75 -5.69 7.99
CA TYR A 83 3.98 -7.12 7.92
C TYR A 83 2.72 -7.83 8.41
N LEU A 84 2.35 -8.90 7.76
CA LEU A 84 1.24 -9.76 8.15
C LEU A 84 1.75 -11.20 8.23
N GLY A 85 1.54 -11.83 9.37
CA GLY A 85 2.00 -13.18 9.68
C GLY A 85 1.07 -14.28 9.17
N GLY A 86 0.99 -15.38 9.92
CA GLY A 86 0.18 -16.54 9.58
C GLY A 86 0.55 -17.14 8.23
N GLU A 87 -0.45 -17.52 7.45
CA GLU A 87 -0.24 -18.07 6.11
C GLU A 87 0.25 -17.04 5.07
N PHE A 88 0.09 -15.74 5.36
CA PHE A 88 0.55 -14.68 4.45
C PHE A 88 2.06 -14.47 4.53
N ASP A 89 2.60 -14.37 5.75
CA ASP A 89 4.03 -14.29 6.06
C ASP A 89 4.80 -13.34 5.13
N MET A 90 4.25 -12.12 4.95
CA MET A 90 4.68 -11.17 3.92
C MET A 90 4.75 -9.76 4.49
N ALA A 91 5.81 -9.05 4.13
CA ALA A 91 5.88 -7.60 4.31
C ALA A 91 5.40 -6.90 3.03
N GLY A 92 5.00 -5.64 3.18
CA GLY A 92 4.58 -4.88 2.02
C GLY A 92 4.17 -3.46 2.36
N MET A 93 3.69 -2.76 1.36
CA MET A 93 3.26 -1.38 1.49
C MET A 93 2.16 -1.05 0.50
N LYS A 94 1.16 -0.32 0.95
CA LYS A 94 0.29 0.45 0.06
C LYS A 94 0.86 1.87 -0.04
N TRP A 95 1.16 2.29 -1.27
CA TRP A 95 1.54 3.66 -1.57
C TRP A 95 0.49 4.31 -2.45
N TYR A 96 -0.02 5.49 -2.06
CA TYR A 96 -0.99 6.18 -2.88
C TYR A 96 -0.86 7.70 -2.83
N GLY A 97 -1.24 8.33 -3.94
CA GLY A 97 -1.55 9.75 -4.00
C GLY A 97 -3.05 9.96 -4.07
N SER A 98 -3.56 11.02 -3.46
CA SER A 98 -4.95 11.42 -3.58
C SER A 98 -5.11 12.92 -3.77
N ASN A 99 -6.18 13.28 -4.47
CA ASN A 99 -6.59 14.66 -4.70
C ASN A 99 -8.03 14.65 -5.21
N VAL A 100 -8.93 15.32 -4.53
CA VAL A 100 -10.34 15.42 -4.95
C VAL A 100 -10.48 16.05 -6.34
N GLU A 101 -9.59 16.97 -6.71
CA GLU A 101 -9.58 17.64 -8.01
C GLU A 101 -9.30 16.69 -9.20
N ASN A 102 -8.79 15.48 -8.93
CA ASN A 102 -8.61 14.46 -9.97
C ASN A 102 -9.90 14.15 -10.72
N LYS A 103 -11.03 14.22 -10.03
CA LYS A 103 -12.36 13.97 -10.62
C LYS A 103 -12.66 14.91 -11.78
N LYS A 104 -12.20 16.15 -11.72
CA LYS A 104 -12.35 17.15 -12.80
C LYS A 104 -11.57 16.78 -14.06
N LYS A 105 -10.59 15.88 -13.92
CA LYS A 105 -9.75 15.35 -15.00
C LYS A 105 -10.17 13.97 -15.46
N GLY A 106 -11.28 13.44 -14.94
CA GLY A 106 -11.72 12.07 -15.21
C GLY A 106 -10.87 10.99 -14.53
N LEU A 107 -10.04 11.37 -13.54
CA LEU A 107 -9.19 10.43 -12.80
C LEU A 107 -9.83 10.06 -11.47
N PRO A 108 -9.53 8.87 -10.92
CA PRO A 108 -9.92 8.50 -9.57
C PRO A 108 -9.35 9.49 -8.54
N ARG A 109 -10.09 9.71 -7.45
CA ARG A 109 -9.61 10.53 -6.32
C ARG A 109 -8.27 10.01 -5.77
N SER A 110 -8.14 8.71 -5.62
CA SER A 110 -6.92 8.05 -5.17
C SER A 110 -6.41 7.09 -6.23
N ILE A 111 -5.11 7.13 -6.45
CA ILE A 111 -4.40 6.22 -7.35
C ILE A 111 -3.30 5.58 -6.54
N LEU A 112 -3.26 4.26 -6.52
CA LEU A 112 -2.40 3.51 -5.60
C LEU A 112 -1.68 2.36 -6.28
N MET A 113 -0.57 1.97 -5.63
CA MET A 113 0.14 0.72 -5.88
C MET A 113 0.28 -0.05 -4.57
N MET A 114 0.27 -1.38 -4.68
CA MET A 114 0.69 -2.28 -3.62
C MET A 114 2.06 -2.83 -3.96
N MET A 115 2.91 -2.97 -2.97
CA MET A 115 4.20 -3.64 -3.10
C MET A 115 4.27 -4.75 -2.06
N LEU A 116 4.71 -5.93 -2.47
CA LEU A 116 4.97 -7.06 -1.58
C LEU A 116 6.46 -7.37 -1.58
N ASN A 117 6.98 -7.67 -0.40
CA ASN A 117 8.40 -7.93 -0.18
C ASN A 117 8.59 -9.25 0.58
N ASP A 118 9.60 -9.98 0.19
CA ASP A 118 10.12 -11.08 1.00
C ASP A 118 10.66 -10.52 2.33
N LYS A 119 10.19 -11.07 3.43
CA LYS A 119 10.50 -10.55 4.77
C LYS A 119 11.94 -10.76 5.20
N GLU A 120 12.61 -11.80 4.68
CA GLU A 120 13.97 -12.17 5.08
C GLU A 120 15.01 -11.32 4.34
N THR A 121 14.82 -11.13 3.05
CA THR A 121 15.77 -10.43 2.19
C THR A 121 15.42 -8.98 1.96
N GLY A 122 14.16 -8.60 2.17
CA GLY A 122 13.63 -7.28 1.81
C GLY A 122 13.40 -7.10 0.30
N ALA A 123 13.68 -8.13 -0.51
CA ALA A 123 13.51 -8.03 -1.95
C ALA A 123 12.04 -7.85 -2.34
N PRO A 124 11.71 -6.97 -3.29
CA PRO A 124 10.37 -6.89 -3.84
C PRO A 124 10.05 -8.18 -4.61
N VAL A 125 8.83 -8.69 -4.46
CA VAL A 125 8.33 -9.88 -5.15
C VAL A 125 7.19 -9.56 -6.12
N ALA A 126 6.37 -8.54 -5.77
CA ALA A 126 5.31 -8.04 -6.65
C ALA A 126 4.93 -6.60 -6.27
#